data_fcbe733928010358c3534b015bfdc240
#
_entry.id   fcbe733928010358c3534b015bfdc240
#
_cell.length_a   1.000
_cell.length_b   1.000
_cell.length_c   1.000
_cell.angle_alpha   90.00
_cell.angle_beta   90.00
_cell.angle_gamma   90.00
#
_symmetry.space_group_name_H-M   'P 1'
#
loop_
_entity.id
_entity.type
_entity.pdbx_description
1 polymer ?
#
loop_
_entity_poly.entity_id
_entity_poly.type
_entity_poly.pdbx_seq_one_letter_code
_entity_poly.pdbx_strand_id
1 'polypeptide(L)'
;MVNNAAILDKYHAPRPQWYEELQAVVLDKDMEAYEAEIAGYKSQLFSKLKGKVKEVLEIGIGTGPNLKYYANDNNVHVVGIDPKRTMERYSRAAAAAAGLPSPNFKFLQAVGEAIPLRDASVEAVVGTLVLCSVSDVDLTLKEVKRVLKPGGSYIFVEHVAAKDGTILKFLQSILDPLQQAVADGCHLTRNTGKNISEAGFSSVELGTAFLANATLINSHIYGIATK
;
A
#
# COMPACT_ATOMS: atom_id res chain seq x y z
N MET A 1 22.39 7.71 -13.83
CA MET A 1 21.08 6.99 -13.84
C MET A 1 21.26 5.77 -12.92
N VAL A 2 20.55 5.73 -11.83
CA VAL A 2 20.58 4.56 -10.92
C VAL A 2 19.94 3.40 -11.67
N ASN A 3 20.60 2.22 -11.67
CA ASN A 3 20.08 1.04 -12.34
C ASN A 3 18.85 0.54 -11.58
N ASN A 4 17.65 0.77 -12.12
CA ASN A 4 16.38 0.42 -11.49
C ASN A 4 16.28 -1.10 -11.19
N ALA A 5 16.88 -1.95 -12.01
CA ALA A 5 16.89 -3.40 -11.80
C ALA A 5 17.66 -3.76 -10.52
N ALA A 6 18.84 -3.17 -10.30
CA ALA A 6 19.62 -3.44 -9.07
C ALA A 6 18.92 -2.99 -7.79
N ILE A 7 18.11 -1.94 -7.86
CA ILE A 7 17.29 -1.49 -6.71
C ILE A 7 16.15 -2.48 -6.47
N LEU A 8 15.46 -2.90 -7.53
CA LEU A 8 14.41 -3.92 -7.42
C LEU A 8 14.98 -5.20 -6.80
N ASP A 9 16.07 -5.74 -7.34
CA ASP A 9 16.70 -6.96 -6.85
C ASP A 9 17.15 -6.86 -5.37
N LYS A 10 17.54 -5.67 -4.93
CA LYS A 10 17.96 -5.43 -3.54
C LYS A 10 16.79 -5.50 -2.55
N TYR A 11 15.65 -4.92 -2.89
CA TYR A 11 14.53 -4.76 -1.96
C TYR A 11 13.38 -5.74 -2.21
N HIS A 12 13.29 -6.27 -3.41
CA HIS A 12 12.29 -7.28 -3.78
C HIS A 12 12.95 -8.32 -4.70
N ALA A 13 13.36 -9.44 -4.11
CA ALA A 13 14.00 -10.52 -4.85
C ALA A 13 13.04 -11.05 -5.96
N PRO A 14 13.51 -11.22 -7.20
CA PRO A 14 12.66 -11.67 -8.29
C PRO A 14 12.09 -13.05 -7.99
N ARG A 15 10.81 -13.22 -8.26
CA ARG A 15 10.09 -14.48 -8.14
C ARG A 15 9.82 -15.07 -9.53
N PRO A 16 9.64 -16.39 -9.66
CA PRO A 16 9.22 -16.98 -10.92
C PRO A 16 7.90 -16.38 -11.42
N GLN A 17 7.77 -16.17 -12.72
CA GLN A 17 6.58 -15.54 -13.32
C GLN A 17 5.27 -16.25 -12.93
N TRP A 18 5.27 -17.59 -12.89
CA TRP A 18 4.09 -18.36 -12.49
C TRP A 18 3.62 -18.04 -11.06
N TYR A 19 4.57 -17.73 -10.17
CA TYR A 19 4.27 -17.37 -8.78
C TYR A 19 3.64 -15.96 -8.71
N GLU A 20 4.19 -14.99 -9.46
CA GLU A 20 3.61 -13.65 -9.54
C GLU A 20 2.20 -13.67 -10.13
N GLU A 21 1.97 -14.49 -11.16
CA GLU A 21 0.65 -14.69 -11.77
C GLU A 21 -0.33 -15.30 -10.77
N LEU A 22 0.07 -16.34 -10.04
CA LEU A 22 -0.75 -16.97 -8.99
C LEU A 22 -1.12 -15.95 -7.92
N GLN A 23 -0.15 -15.17 -7.43
CA GLN A 23 -0.41 -14.13 -6.44
C GLN A 23 -1.35 -13.05 -6.96
N ALA A 24 -1.21 -12.63 -8.20
CA ALA A 24 -2.11 -11.65 -8.80
C ALA A 24 -3.56 -12.17 -8.84
N VAL A 25 -3.77 -13.44 -9.19
CA VAL A 25 -5.10 -14.08 -9.19
C VAL A 25 -5.66 -14.17 -7.77
N VAL A 26 -4.84 -14.55 -6.79
CA VAL A 26 -5.25 -14.62 -5.37
C VAL A 26 -5.66 -13.22 -4.87
N LEU A 27 -4.84 -12.20 -5.12
CA LEU A 27 -5.16 -10.82 -4.72
C LEU A 27 -6.42 -10.28 -5.42
N ASP A 28 -6.67 -10.67 -6.64
CA ASP A 28 -7.84 -10.22 -7.39
C ASP A 28 -9.16 -10.87 -6.92
N LYS A 29 -9.12 -12.15 -6.55
CA LYS A 29 -10.32 -12.94 -6.24
C LYS A 29 -10.53 -13.19 -4.75
N ASP A 30 -9.48 -13.55 -4.01
CA ASP A 30 -9.62 -14.00 -2.63
C ASP A 30 -9.66 -12.84 -1.63
N MET A 31 -9.31 -11.61 -2.08
CA MET A 31 -9.40 -10.41 -1.25
C MET A 31 -10.78 -9.74 -1.25
N GLU A 32 -11.77 -10.25 -1.98
CA GLU A 32 -13.12 -9.63 -2.02
C GLU A 32 -13.76 -9.53 -0.63
N ALA A 33 -13.68 -10.58 0.18
CA ALA A 33 -14.25 -10.58 1.54
C ALA A 33 -13.53 -9.56 2.44
N TYR A 34 -12.20 -9.47 2.34
CA TYR A 34 -11.41 -8.46 3.03
C TYR A 34 -11.79 -7.04 2.58
N GLU A 35 -11.85 -6.81 1.28
CA GLU A 35 -12.20 -5.51 0.69
C GLU A 35 -13.63 -5.07 1.10
N ALA A 36 -14.57 -6.00 1.18
CA ALA A 36 -15.92 -5.72 1.63
C ALA A 36 -15.95 -5.27 3.11
N GLU A 37 -15.18 -5.93 3.98
CA GLU A 37 -15.11 -5.62 5.41
C GLU A 37 -14.42 -4.27 5.69
N ILE A 38 -13.36 -3.94 4.93
CA ILE A 38 -12.60 -2.70 5.10
C ILE A 38 -13.18 -1.51 4.32
N ALA A 39 -14.16 -1.75 3.43
CA ALA A 39 -14.69 -0.75 2.51
C ALA A 39 -15.19 0.54 3.18
N GLY A 40 -15.84 0.41 4.34
CA GLY A 40 -16.34 1.58 5.10
C GLY A 40 -15.20 2.50 5.55
N TYR A 41 -14.13 1.93 6.07
CA TYR A 41 -12.93 2.68 6.49
C TYR A 41 -12.22 3.33 5.29
N LYS A 42 -12.03 2.57 4.20
CA LYS A 42 -11.47 3.11 2.95
C LYS A 42 -12.31 4.26 2.40
N SER A 43 -13.62 4.10 2.32
CA SER A 43 -14.53 5.13 1.82
C SER A 43 -14.42 6.43 2.63
N GLN A 44 -14.37 6.33 3.96
CA GLN A 44 -14.19 7.48 4.83
C GLN A 44 -12.84 8.17 4.61
N LEU A 45 -11.74 7.41 4.56
CA LEU A 45 -10.39 7.95 4.36
C LEU A 45 -10.26 8.63 3.00
N PHE A 46 -10.64 7.92 1.94
CA PHE A 46 -10.46 8.40 0.57
C PHE A 46 -11.40 9.56 0.21
N SER A 47 -12.53 9.73 0.91
CA SER A 47 -13.39 10.90 0.74
C SER A 47 -12.65 12.22 1.00
N LYS A 48 -11.59 12.18 1.84
CA LYS A 48 -10.75 13.34 2.15
C LYS A 48 -9.87 13.78 0.96
N LEU A 49 -9.64 12.91 -0.03
CA LEU A 49 -8.89 13.22 -1.26
C LEU A 49 -9.79 13.83 -2.36
N LYS A 50 -11.06 13.43 -2.37
CA LYS A 50 -11.98 13.74 -3.47
C LYS A 50 -12.12 15.25 -3.71
N GLY A 51 -11.82 15.69 -4.95
CA GLY A 51 -11.87 17.08 -5.36
C GLY A 51 -10.79 17.99 -4.76
N LYS A 52 -9.82 17.43 -4.01
CA LYS A 52 -8.77 18.20 -3.33
C LYS A 52 -7.37 17.92 -3.85
N VAL A 53 -7.16 16.78 -4.49
CA VAL A 53 -5.85 16.35 -4.99
C VAL A 53 -5.91 16.10 -6.49
N LYS A 54 -4.80 16.38 -7.16
CA LYS A 54 -4.64 16.12 -8.60
C LYS A 54 -3.57 15.08 -8.87
N GLU A 55 -2.50 15.07 -8.08
CA GLU A 55 -1.36 14.17 -8.25
C GLU A 55 -1.32 13.18 -7.09
N VAL A 56 -1.59 11.92 -7.37
CA VAL A 56 -1.63 10.82 -6.39
C VAL A 56 -0.59 9.77 -6.74
N LEU A 57 0.18 9.35 -5.76
CA LEU A 57 1.00 8.15 -5.83
C LEU A 57 0.32 7.04 -5.02
N GLU A 58 0.16 5.85 -5.58
CA GLU A 58 -0.19 4.65 -4.83
C GLU A 58 1.02 3.70 -4.80
N ILE A 59 1.53 3.43 -3.60
CA ILE A 59 2.61 2.46 -3.37
C ILE A 59 2.02 1.07 -3.17
N GLY A 60 2.65 0.04 -3.73
CA GLY A 60 2.13 -1.33 -3.71
C GLY A 60 0.73 -1.42 -4.30
N ILE A 61 0.52 -0.83 -5.49
CA ILE A 61 -0.82 -0.71 -6.08
C ILE A 61 -1.51 -2.05 -6.31
N GLY A 62 -0.76 -3.14 -6.48
CA GLY A 62 -1.28 -4.47 -6.72
C GLY A 62 -2.27 -4.50 -7.89
N THR A 63 -3.45 -5.10 -7.67
CA THR A 63 -4.54 -5.16 -8.65
C THR A 63 -5.36 -3.86 -8.75
N GLY A 64 -5.07 -2.85 -7.93
CA GLY A 64 -5.71 -1.53 -7.95
C GLY A 64 -7.04 -1.42 -7.21
N PRO A 65 -7.25 -2.10 -6.07
CA PRO A 65 -8.53 -2.14 -5.36
C PRO A 65 -8.97 -0.78 -4.81
N ASN A 66 -8.04 0.16 -4.63
CA ASN A 66 -8.34 1.48 -4.08
C ASN A 66 -8.78 2.50 -5.12
N LEU A 67 -8.48 2.28 -6.40
CA LEU A 67 -8.75 3.25 -7.48
C LEU A 67 -10.22 3.66 -7.53
N LYS A 68 -11.16 2.75 -7.27
CA LYS A 68 -12.60 3.01 -7.22
C LYS A 68 -13.02 4.10 -6.22
N TYR A 69 -12.20 4.40 -5.22
CA TYR A 69 -12.54 5.38 -4.19
C TYR A 69 -12.14 6.81 -4.55
N TYR A 70 -11.07 7.01 -5.33
CA TYR A 70 -10.52 8.34 -5.60
C TYR A 70 -10.26 8.66 -7.08
N ALA A 71 -10.27 7.66 -7.97
CA ALA A 71 -9.91 7.83 -9.36
C ALA A 71 -11.11 8.22 -10.27
N ASN A 72 -12.26 8.49 -9.71
CA ASN A 72 -13.47 8.89 -10.46
C ASN A 72 -13.55 10.38 -10.80
N ASP A 73 -12.48 11.15 -10.58
CA ASP A 73 -12.33 12.54 -10.96
C ASP A 73 -11.41 12.63 -12.17
N ASN A 74 -11.91 13.15 -13.29
CA ASN A 74 -11.15 13.28 -14.54
C ASN A 74 -9.90 14.18 -14.42
N ASN A 75 -9.78 14.95 -13.34
CA ASN A 75 -8.63 15.81 -13.09
C ASN A 75 -7.54 15.14 -12.25
N VAL A 76 -7.77 13.91 -11.77
CA VAL A 76 -6.78 13.18 -10.97
C VAL A 76 -5.82 12.43 -11.88
N HIS A 77 -4.53 12.57 -11.60
CA HIS A 77 -3.45 11.80 -12.19
C HIS A 77 -2.90 10.83 -11.15
N VAL A 78 -2.84 9.56 -11.48
CA VAL A 78 -2.40 8.51 -10.59
C VAL A 78 -1.13 7.85 -11.12
N VAL A 79 -0.10 7.83 -10.29
CA VAL A 79 1.06 6.97 -10.49
C VAL A 79 0.94 5.80 -9.53
N GLY A 80 0.81 4.58 -10.06
CA GLY A 80 0.87 3.36 -9.26
C GLY A 80 2.28 2.75 -9.34
N ILE A 81 2.85 2.38 -8.19
CA ILE A 81 4.10 1.62 -8.17
C ILE A 81 3.88 0.25 -7.54
N ASP A 82 4.52 -0.76 -8.11
CA ASP A 82 4.57 -2.12 -7.58
C ASP A 82 5.87 -2.80 -8.06
N PRO A 83 6.54 -3.61 -7.24
CA PRO A 83 7.72 -4.35 -7.67
C PRO A 83 7.40 -5.41 -8.73
N LYS A 84 6.19 -5.94 -8.76
CA LYS A 84 5.74 -6.97 -9.70
C LYS A 84 5.13 -6.36 -10.96
N ARG A 85 5.81 -6.55 -12.08
CA ARG A 85 5.32 -6.05 -13.38
C ARG A 85 3.97 -6.66 -13.77
N THR A 86 3.67 -7.86 -13.31
CA THR A 86 2.40 -8.55 -13.54
C THR A 86 1.20 -7.74 -13.07
N MET A 87 1.36 -6.88 -12.04
CA MET A 87 0.29 -6.04 -11.51
C MET A 87 -0.13 -4.91 -12.47
N GLU A 88 0.70 -4.55 -13.46
CA GLU A 88 0.37 -3.48 -14.41
C GLU A 88 -0.95 -3.72 -15.14
N ARG A 89 -1.17 -4.93 -15.64
CA ARG A 89 -2.41 -5.25 -16.40
C ARG A 89 -3.67 -5.14 -15.56
N TYR A 90 -3.59 -5.60 -14.30
CA TYR A 90 -4.74 -5.55 -13.38
C TYR A 90 -5.04 -4.12 -12.93
N SER A 91 -4.02 -3.38 -12.52
CA SER A 91 -4.19 -2.00 -12.08
C SER A 91 -4.66 -1.07 -13.21
N ARG A 92 -4.23 -1.30 -14.46
CA ARG A 92 -4.79 -0.60 -15.63
C ARG A 92 -6.25 -0.93 -15.87
N ALA A 93 -6.65 -2.19 -15.73
CA ALA A 93 -8.05 -2.60 -15.84
C ALA A 93 -8.90 -1.96 -14.74
N ALA A 94 -8.40 -1.95 -13.49
CA ALA A 94 -9.06 -1.31 -12.37
C ALA A 94 -9.18 0.21 -12.54
N ALA A 95 -8.15 0.89 -13.08
CA ALA A 95 -8.18 2.30 -13.40
C ALA A 95 -9.26 2.62 -14.43
N ALA A 96 -9.35 1.84 -15.50
CA ALA A 96 -10.38 1.97 -16.52
C ALA A 96 -11.79 1.73 -15.94
N ALA A 97 -11.97 0.69 -15.11
CA ALA A 97 -13.23 0.40 -14.42
C ALA A 97 -13.66 1.50 -13.45
N ALA A 98 -12.69 2.20 -12.83
CA ALA A 98 -12.93 3.37 -11.97
C ALA A 98 -13.26 4.65 -12.76
N GLY A 99 -13.20 4.61 -14.10
CA GLY A 99 -13.46 5.77 -14.95
C GLY A 99 -12.27 6.72 -15.12
N LEU A 100 -11.06 6.32 -14.67
CA LEU A 100 -9.87 7.15 -14.85
C LEU A 100 -9.43 7.15 -16.31
N PRO A 101 -9.27 8.34 -16.96
CA PRO A 101 -8.78 8.42 -18.32
C PRO A 101 -7.39 7.76 -18.47
N SER A 102 -7.18 6.99 -19.53
CA SER A 102 -5.91 6.25 -19.73
C SER A 102 -4.65 7.12 -19.64
N PRO A 103 -4.63 8.38 -20.15
CA PRO A 103 -3.47 9.27 -19.99
C PRO A 103 -3.20 9.67 -18.53
N ASN A 104 -4.21 9.58 -17.66
CA ASN A 104 -4.11 9.97 -16.26
C ASN A 104 -3.61 8.84 -15.35
N PHE A 105 -3.40 7.63 -15.89
CA PHE A 105 -2.86 6.51 -15.13
C PHE A 105 -1.49 6.08 -15.66
N LYS A 106 -0.52 6.02 -14.76
CA LYS A 106 0.83 5.53 -15.05
C LYS A 106 1.23 4.45 -14.07
N PHE A 107 1.66 3.29 -14.58
CA PHE A 107 2.28 2.24 -13.78
C PHE A 107 3.80 2.34 -13.91
N LEU A 108 4.51 2.20 -12.79
CA LEU A 108 5.97 2.10 -12.74
C LEU A 108 6.37 0.89 -11.91
N GLN A 109 7.20 0.03 -12.46
CA GLN A 109 7.79 -1.07 -11.70
C GLN A 109 8.84 -0.49 -10.75
N ALA A 110 8.54 -0.44 -9.44
CA ALA A 110 9.39 0.17 -8.42
C ALA A 110 9.03 -0.34 -7.02
N VAL A 111 9.91 -0.10 -6.06
CA VAL A 111 9.74 -0.40 -4.63
C VAL A 111 9.50 0.86 -3.83
N GLY A 112 8.88 0.73 -2.65
CA GLY A 112 8.60 1.84 -1.74
C GLY A 112 9.86 2.51 -1.19
N GLU A 113 10.95 1.75 -1.06
CA GLU A 113 12.26 2.22 -0.57
C GLU A 113 13.02 3.11 -1.57
N ALA A 114 12.58 3.17 -2.82
CA ALA A 114 13.21 4.00 -3.86
C ALA A 114 12.16 4.45 -4.89
N ILE A 115 11.35 5.40 -4.50
CA ILE A 115 10.24 5.91 -5.34
C ILE A 115 10.81 6.76 -6.50
N PRO A 116 10.55 6.39 -7.77
CA PRO A 116 11.15 7.07 -8.93
C PRO A 116 10.41 8.36 -9.31
N LEU A 117 10.03 9.15 -8.32
CA LEU A 117 9.41 10.46 -8.45
C LEU A 117 10.29 11.55 -7.83
N ARG A 118 10.11 12.78 -8.31
CA ARG A 118 10.81 13.96 -7.77
C ARG A 118 10.30 14.31 -6.38
N ASP A 119 11.12 15.01 -5.61
CA ASP A 119 10.74 15.59 -4.32
C ASP A 119 9.53 16.51 -4.49
N ALA A 120 8.64 16.51 -3.52
CA ALA A 120 7.47 17.39 -3.45
C ALA A 120 6.65 17.40 -4.77
N SER A 121 6.45 16.22 -5.38
CA SER A 121 5.77 16.09 -6.69
C SER A 121 4.31 15.67 -6.60
N VAL A 122 3.87 15.06 -5.46
CA VAL A 122 2.51 14.56 -5.31
C VAL A 122 1.80 15.21 -4.11
N GLU A 123 0.48 15.31 -4.17
CA GLU A 123 -0.36 15.87 -3.12
C GLU A 123 -0.82 14.81 -2.13
N ALA A 124 -0.93 13.57 -2.61
CA ALA A 124 -1.27 12.43 -1.77
C ALA A 124 -0.43 11.20 -2.13
N VAL A 125 -0.11 10.42 -1.09
CA VAL A 125 0.38 9.05 -1.22
C VAL A 125 -0.63 8.11 -0.58
N VAL A 126 -0.93 7.01 -1.24
CA VAL A 126 -1.80 5.93 -0.75
C VAL A 126 -0.96 4.68 -0.56
N GLY A 127 -1.13 4.00 0.56
CA GLY A 127 -0.53 2.69 0.83
C GLY A 127 -1.49 1.82 1.64
N THR A 128 -1.82 0.64 1.12
CA THR A 128 -2.69 -0.31 1.82
C THR A 128 -2.08 -1.70 1.79
N LEU A 129 -1.82 -2.28 2.96
CA LEU A 129 -1.15 -3.57 3.13
C LEU A 129 0.24 -3.63 2.47
N VAL A 130 0.99 -2.54 2.56
CA VAL A 130 2.31 -2.39 1.93
C VAL A 130 3.44 -2.41 2.94
N LEU A 131 3.32 -1.63 4.03
CA LEU A 131 4.38 -1.53 5.03
C LEU A 131 4.66 -2.85 5.76
N CYS A 132 3.73 -3.79 5.71
CA CYS A 132 3.96 -5.13 6.21
C CYS A 132 4.95 -5.93 5.35
N SER A 133 5.06 -5.61 4.04
CA SER A 133 5.83 -6.38 3.05
C SER A 133 7.12 -5.71 2.58
N VAL A 134 7.25 -4.39 2.70
CA VAL A 134 8.49 -3.69 2.32
C VAL A 134 9.69 -4.19 3.13
N SER A 135 10.88 -4.17 2.55
CA SER A 135 12.11 -4.60 3.22
C SER A 135 12.52 -3.63 4.32
N ASP A 136 12.34 -2.32 4.10
CA ASP A 136 12.69 -1.25 5.04
C ASP A 136 11.54 -0.24 5.16
N VAL A 137 10.82 -0.33 6.29
CA VAL A 137 9.64 0.54 6.57
C VAL A 137 10.06 2.00 6.73
N ASP A 138 11.17 2.27 7.43
CA ASP A 138 11.59 3.63 7.73
C ASP A 138 12.09 4.34 6.46
N LEU A 139 12.81 3.61 5.60
CA LEU A 139 13.23 4.13 4.30
C LEU A 139 12.02 4.40 3.40
N THR A 140 11.02 3.49 3.38
CA THR A 140 9.78 3.69 2.63
C THR A 140 9.04 4.94 3.10
N LEU A 141 8.89 5.13 4.42
CA LEU A 141 8.24 6.32 4.98
C LEU A 141 9.02 7.61 4.70
N LYS A 142 10.36 7.54 4.68
CA LYS A 142 11.22 8.66 4.26
C LYS A 142 10.97 9.03 2.80
N GLU A 143 10.87 8.05 1.90
CA GLU A 143 10.55 8.26 0.49
C GLU A 143 9.13 8.82 0.29
N VAL A 144 8.14 8.29 1.01
CA VAL A 144 6.77 8.83 1.03
C VAL A 144 6.79 10.32 1.40
N LYS A 145 7.50 10.69 2.47
CA LYS A 145 7.64 12.10 2.87
C LYS A 145 8.39 12.91 1.82
N ARG A 146 9.44 12.35 1.19
CA ARG A 146 10.22 13.07 0.18
C ARG A 146 9.33 13.49 -1.00
N VAL A 147 8.53 12.56 -1.53
CA VAL A 147 7.71 12.82 -2.72
C VAL A 147 6.47 13.66 -2.44
N LEU A 148 5.95 13.66 -1.21
CA LEU A 148 4.82 14.50 -0.82
C LEU A 148 5.19 15.98 -0.85
N LYS A 149 4.29 16.81 -1.40
CA LYS A 149 4.32 18.26 -1.26
C LYS A 149 4.16 18.67 0.20
N PRO A 150 4.65 19.85 0.64
CA PRO A 150 4.30 20.39 1.96
C PRO A 150 2.78 20.44 2.14
N GLY A 151 2.29 19.94 3.28
CA GLY A 151 0.86 19.79 3.56
C GLY A 151 0.17 18.63 2.84
N GLY A 152 0.90 17.86 2.03
CA GLY A 152 0.39 16.64 1.38
C GLY A 152 0.13 15.52 2.37
N SER A 153 -0.72 14.56 2.01
CA SER A 153 -1.24 13.53 2.90
C SER A 153 -0.78 12.13 2.50
N TYR A 154 -0.34 11.34 3.48
CA TYR A 154 -0.18 9.89 3.34
C TYR A 154 -1.41 9.20 3.94
N ILE A 155 -2.16 8.49 3.12
CA ILE A 155 -3.33 7.68 3.53
C ILE A 155 -2.91 6.23 3.60
N PHE A 156 -3.19 5.60 4.72
CA PHE A 156 -2.76 4.22 4.96
C PHE A 156 -3.84 3.36 5.59
N VAL A 157 -3.82 2.08 5.23
CA VAL A 157 -4.54 0.98 5.89
C VAL A 157 -3.56 -0.18 5.96
N GLU A 158 -3.17 -0.56 7.16
CA GLU A 158 -2.14 -1.59 7.36
C GLU A 158 -2.59 -2.61 8.39
N HIS A 159 -2.31 -3.88 8.18
CA HIS A 159 -2.41 -4.83 9.25
C HIS A 159 -1.20 -4.69 10.20
N VAL A 160 -1.43 -4.96 11.46
CA VAL A 160 -0.41 -4.87 12.51
C VAL A 160 -0.43 -6.10 13.40
N ALA A 161 0.65 -6.30 14.12
CA ALA A 161 0.72 -7.32 15.14
C ALA A 161 -0.43 -7.22 16.14
N ALA A 162 -0.95 -8.36 16.56
CA ALA A 162 -1.90 -8.43 17.67
C ALA A 162 -1.26 -7.94 18.98
N LYS A 163 -2.12 -7.60 19.95
CA LYS A 163 -1.69 -7.13 21.26
C LYS A 163 -0.82 -8.19 21.97
N ASP A 164 0.25 -7.72 22.59
CA ASP A 164 1.14 -8.58 23.37
C ASP A 164 0.38 -9.38 24.46
N GLY A 165 0.83 -10.60 24.68
CA GLY A 165 0.20 -11.54 25.63
C GLY A 165 -1.05 -12.25 25.11
N THR A 166 -1.48 -12.03 23.88
CA THR A 166 -2.59 -12.76 23.26
C THR A 166 -2.12 -14.04 22.55
N ILE A 167 -3.01 -15.04 22.47
CA ILE A 167 -2.78 -16.26 21.70
C ILE A 167 -2.51 -15.94 20.23
N LEU A 168 -3.20 -14.95 19.68
CA LEU A 168 -3.02 -14.51 18.31
C LEU A 168 -1.60 -13.99 18.07
N LYS A 169 -1.07 -13.16 18.99
CA LYS A 169 0.33 -12.67 18.87
C LYS A 169 1.35 -13.80 18.89
N PHE A 170 1.12 -14.81 19.71
CA PHE A 170 1.95 -16.00 19.75
C PHE A 170 1.90 -16.77 18.43
N LEU A 171 0.69 -16.99 17.88
CA LEU A 171 0.52 -17.64 16.58
C LEU A 171 1.16 -16.84 15.45
N GLN A 172 0.99 -15.51 15.44
CA GLN A 172 1.65 -14.62 14.49
C GLN A 172 3.17 -14.78 14.52
N SER A 173 3.77 -14.85 15.72
CA SER A 173 5.23 -15.01 15.86
C SER A 173 5.75 -16.33 15.31
N ILE A 174 5.01 -17.43 15.46
CA ILE A 174 5.37 -18.73 14.94
C ILE A 174 5.19 -18.79 13.42
N LEU A 175 4.10 -18.21 12.90
CA LEU A 175 3.74 -18.31 11.49
C LEU A 175 4.35 -17.20 10.62
N ASP A 176 5.00 -16.21 11.22
CA ASP A 176 5.61 -15.09 10.49
C ASP A 176 6.57 -15.50 9.37
N PRO A 177 7.51 -16.47 9.57
CA PRO A 177 8.38 -16.91 8.48
C PRO A 177 7.63 -17.57 7.31
N LEU A 178 6.57 -18.32 7.62
CA LEU A 178 5.73 -18.93 6.59
C LEU A 178 4.94 -17.86 5.82
N GLN A 179 4.37 -16.91 6.53
CA GLN A 179 3.64 -15.78 5.93
C GLN A 179 4.54 -14.99 4.98
N GLN A 180 5.75 -14.66 5.39
CA GLN A 180 6.72 -13.97 4.53
C GLN A 180 7.00 -14.76 3.24
N ALA A 181 7.10 -16.08 3.32
CA ALA A 181 7.37 -16.93 2.17
C ALA A 181 6.21 -16.98 1.17
N VAL A 182 4.95 -17.05 1.67
CA VAL A 182 3.75 -17.24 0.84
C VAL A 182 3.01 -15.95 0.49
N ALA A 183 3.22 -14.88 1.24
CA ALA A 183 2.53 -13.59 1.09
C ALA A 183 3.50 -12.43 0.80
N ASP A 184 4.43 -12.68 -0.10
CA ASP A 184 5.32 -11.67 -0.68
C ASP A 184 6.06 -10.79 0.34
N GLY A 185 6.64 -11.42 1.36
CA GLY A 185 7.39 -10.71 2.41
C GLY A 185 6.53 -10.10 3.51
N CYS A 186 5.23 -10.38 3.54
CA CYS A 186 4.33 -9.83 4.56
C CYS A 186 4.67 -10.35 5.95
N HIS A 187 5.02 -9.45 6.88
CA HIS A 187 5.30 -9.74 8.28
C HIS A 187 4.05 -9.61 9.14
N LEU A 188 3.69 -10.68 9.85
CA LEU A 188 2.56 -10.66 10.81
C LEU A 188 2.88 -9.89 12.10
N THR A 189 4.15 -9.68 12.39
CA THR A 189 4.61 -9.20 13.71
C THR A 189 4.98 -7.72 13.74
N ARG A 190 4.87 -7.00 12.61
CA ARG A 190 5.22 -5.58 12.52
C ARG A 190 4.23 -4.69 13.23
N ASN A 191 4.74 -3.60 13.81
CA ASN A 191 3.95 -2.50 14.36
C ASN A 191 4.15 -1.24 13.53
N THR A 192 3.62 -1.23 12.31
CA THR A 192 3.78 -0.14 11.34
C THR A 192 3.17 1.18 11.83
N GLY A 193 2.20 1.14 12.75
CA GLY A 193 1.64 2.32 13.39
C GLY A 193 2.68 3.11 14.19
N LYS A 194 3.59 2.41 14.88
CA LYS A 194 4.70 3.05 15.57
C LYS A 194 5.65 3.73 14.56
N ASN A 195 6.06 3.03 13.51
CA ASN A 195 6.91 3.59 12.47
C ASN A 195 6.31 4.86 11.85
N ILE A 196 5.00 4.84 11.50
CA ILE A 196 4.32 6.01 10.93
C ILE A 196 4.33 7.18 11.93
N SER A 197 4.04 6.92 13.20
CA SER A 197 4.00 7.95 14.25
C SER A 197 5.37 8.58 14.50
N GLU A 198 6.45 7.80 14.38
CA GLU A 198 7.83 8.22 14.59
C GLU A 198 8.51 8.76 13.32
N ALA A 199 7.88 8.62 12.13
CA ALA A 199 8.45 9.07 10.86
C ALA A 199 8.58 10.60 10.72
N GLY A 200 8.10 11.39 11.70
CA GLY A 200 8.20 12.84 11.72
C GLY A 200 7.28 13.53 10.72
N PHE A 201 6.07 13.04 10.53
CA PHE A 201 4.96 13.78 9.92
C PHE A 201 4.53 14.92 10.84
N SER A 202 3.98 15.99 10.29
CA SER A 202 3.48 17.14 11.08
C SER A 202 2.26 16.80 11.92
N SER A 203 1.43 15.87 11.43
CA SER A 203 0.31 15.28 12.17
C SER A 203 0.07 13.85 11.72
N VAL A 204 -0.43 13.01 12.64
CA VAL A 204 -0.84 11.63 12.36
C VAL A 204 -2.19 11.39 13.03
N GLU A 205 -3.22 11.18 12.22
CA GLU A 205 -4.53 10.70 12.67
C GLU A 205 -4.54 9.18 12.47
N LEU A 206 -4.64 8.40 13.55
CA LEU A 206 -4.58 6.96 13.52
C LEU A 206 -5.78 6.35 14.24
N GLY A 207 -6.51 5.50 13.54
CA GLY A 207 -7.57 4.65 14.06
C GLY A 207 -7.17 3.18 14.04
N THR A 208 -7.91 2.36 14.78
CA THR A 208 -7.76 0.90 14.79
C THR A 208 -9.03 0.24 14.29
N ALA A 209 -8.88 -0.86 13.56
CA ALA A 209 -9.99 -1.71 13.13
C ALA A 209 -9.66 -3.17 13.40
N PHE A 210 -10.68 -3.95 13.68
CA PHE A 210 -10.59 -5.38 13.85
C PHE A 210 -11.47 -6.05 12.80
N LEU A 211 -10.85 -6.84 11.91
CA LEU A 211 -11.53 -7.52 10.83
C LEU A 211 -11.79 -8.98 11.20
N ALA A 212 -13.07 -9.36 11.32
CA ALA A 212 -13.46 -10.67 11.82
C ALA A 212 -13.02 -11.83 10.88
N ASN A 213 -13.05 -11.59 9.59
CA ASN A 213 -12.74 -12.59 8.57
C ASN A 213 -11.25 -12.66 8.17
N ALA A 214 -10.41 -11.77 8.73
CA ALA A 214 -9.01 -11.66 8.33
C ALA A 214 -8.04 -12.56 9.11
N THR A 215 -8.54 -13.48 9.95
CA THR A 215 -7.79 -14.51 10.70
C THR A 215 -6.48 -13.99 11.33
N LEU A 216 -5.33 -14.33 10.76
CA LEU A 216 -4.01 -13.95 11.29
C LEU A 216 -3.69 -12.44 11.14
N ILE A 217 -4.35 -11.75 10.23
CA ILE A 217 -4.15 -10.31 9.97
C ILE A 217 -5.36 -9.48 10.40
N ASN A 218 -6.10 -9.89 11.42
CA ASN A 218 -7.35 -9.23 11.82
C ASN A 218 -7.18 -7.85 12.47
N SER A 219 -6.01 -7.57 13.07
CA SER A 219 -5.72 -6.27 13.68
C SER A 219 -5.20 -5.29 12.62
N HIS A 220 -5.91 -4.17 12.45
CA HIS A 220 -5.55 -3.14 11.48
C HIS A 220 -5.43 -1.78 12.12
N ILE A 221 -4.60 -0.96 11.49
CA ILE A 221 -4.57 0.49 11.66
C ILE A 221 -4.96 1.16 10.36
N TYR A 222 -5.57 2.31 10.45
CA TYR A 222 -5.87 3.15 9.31
C TYR A 222 -5.75 4.62 9.68
N GLY A 223 -5.44 5.46 8.74
CA GLY A 223 -5.30 6.87 9.06
C GLY A 223 -4.73 7.73 7.96
N ILE A 224 -4.40 8.95 8.38
CA ILE A 224 -3.79 9.98 7.54
C ILE A 224 -2.63 10.60 8.30
N ALA A 225 -1.48 10.68 7.64
CA ALA A 225 -0.31 11.42 8.12
C ALA A 225 -0.04 12.61 7.18
N THR A 226 0.12 13.80 7.71
CA THR A 226 0.37 15.04 6.94
C THR A 226 1.84 15.41 7.01
N LYS A 227 2.41 15.76 5.85
CA LYS A 227 3.80 16.25 5.76
C LYS A 227 3.96 17.68 6.26
#